data_7dec6e5bb21a692aff9e7e80be910725
#
_entry.id   7dec6e5bb21a692aff9e7e80be910725
#
_cell.length_a   1.000
_cell.length_b   1.000
_cell.length_c   1.000
_cell.angle_alpha   90.00
_cell.angle_beta   90.00
_cell.angle_gamma   90.00
#
_symmetry.space_group_name_H-M   'P 1'
#
loop_
_entity.id
_entity.type
_entity.pdbx_description
1 polymer ?
#
loop_
_entity_poly.entity_id
_entity_poly.type
_entity_poly.pdbx_seq_one_letter_code
_entity_poly.pdbx_strand_id
1 'polypeptide(L)'
;LREIQKVNHLLIYQIMKSIKIQKLSMINFKGIRSFEINFGNEETFVFADNGVGKTTIFDAFNWLLFGKDSLGRSDFEIKTLDAQGSIIPKIEHEVSSTLSIDGTILLLRRILKENWVKKRGSAIAEFAGNITEYYWNDVPVQQKEYQSNISQLLDEQIFKLITSTSAFNNLDWKQRRCILSSM
;
A
#
# COMPACT_ATOMS: atom_id res chain seq x y z
N LEU A 1 28.17 6.80 -20.22
CA LEU A 1 28.01 8.18 -19.74
C LEU A 1 26.61 8.74 -20.03
N ARG A 2 26.07 8.65 -21.27
CA ARG A 2 24.73 9.16 -21.61
C ARG A 2 23.57 8.40 -20.93
N GLU A 3 23.71 7.11 -20.70
CA GLU A 3 22.70 6.33 -19.96
C GLU A 3 22.71 6.66 -18.46
N ILE A 4 23.89 6.83 -17.87
CA ILE A 4 24.03 7.23 -16.46
C ILE A 4 23.44 8.63 -16.24
N GLN A 5 23.62 9.55 -17.19
CA GLN A 5 22.99 10.88 -17.11
C GLN A 5 21.47 10.84 -17.26
N LYS A 6 20.90 9.95 -18.08
CA LYS A 6 19.45 9.75 -18.21
C LYS A 6 18.86 9.16 -16.93
N VAL A 7 19.52 8.18 -16.30
CA VAL A 7 19.08 7.56 -15.05
C VAL A 7 19.11 8.60 -13.92
N ASN A 8 20.17 9.41 -13.83
CA ASN A 8 20.25 10.50 -12.84
C ASN A 8 19.18 11.57 -13.08
N HIS A 9 18.87 11.92 -14.32
CA HIS A 9 17.84 12.92 -14.62
C HIS A 9 16.42 12.42 -14.26
N LEU A 10 16.12 11.15 -14.50
CA LEU A 10 14.85 10.51 -14.11
C LEU A 10 14.72 10.37 -12.58
N LEU A 11 15.81 9.99 -11.90
CA LEU A 11 15.87 9.93 -10.44
C LEU A 11 15.69 11.32 -9.81
N ILE A 12 16.36 12.35 -10.33
CA ILE A 12 16.23 13.73 -9.86
C ILE A 12 14.81 14.26 -10.08
N TYR A 13 14.17 13.93 -11.21
CA TYR A 13 12.79 14.34 -11.49
C TYR A 13 11.77 13.63 -10.58
N GLN A 14 11.99 12.37 -10.22
CA GLN A 14 11.18 11.66 -9.22
C GLN A 14 11.40 12.18 -7.80
N ILE A 15 12.60 12.57 -7.43
CA ILE A 15 12.93 13.12 -6.11
C ILE A 15 12.30 14.52 -5.92
N MET A 16 12.00 15.24 -7.00
CA MET A 16 11.37 16.57 -6.93
C MET A 16 9.84 16.55 -6.82
N LYS A 17 9.16 15.38 -6.99
CA LYS A 17 7.72 15.32 -6.79
C LYS A 17 7.36 15.42 -5.31
N SER A 18 6.54 16.40 -4.97
CA SER A 18 5.97 16.52 -3.64
C SER A 18 4.77 15.61 -3.51
N ILE A 19 4.92 14.51 -2.78
CA ILE A 19 3.83 13.57 -2.48
C ILE A 19 3.47 13.74 -1.00
N LYS A 20 2.22 14.13 -0.74
CA LYS A 20 1.70 14.29 0.61
C LYS A 20 0.49 13.37 0.80
N ILE A 21 0.45 12.65 1.91
CA ILE A 21 -0.74 11.90 2.32
C ILE A 21 -1.68 12.89 2.99
N GLN A 22 -2.90 13.03 2.50
CA GLN A 22 -3.92 13.87 3.12
C GLN A 22 -4.84 13.06 4.01
N LYS A 23 -5.18 11.84 3.57
CA LYS A 23 -6.11 10.97 4.28
C LYS A 23 -5.75 9.51 4.04
N LEU A 24 -5.89 8.69 5.06
CA LEU A 24 -5.85 7.24 4.96
C LEU A 24 -7.08 6.68 5.69
N SER A 25 -7.79 5.78 5.03
CA SER A 25 -8.94 5.07 5.59
C SER A 25 -8.77 3.57 5.38
N MET A 26 -9.21 2.79 6.36
CA MET A 26 -9.23 1.34 6.26
C MET A 26 -10.50 0.77 6.87
N ILE A 27 -11.05 -0.26 6.23
CA ILE A 27 -12.25 -0.97 6.64
C ILE A 27 -11.91 -2.47 6.68
N ASN A 28 -12.20 -3.10 7.81
CA ASN A 28 -11.97 -4.53 8.04
C ASN A 28 -10.52 -4.99 7.74
N PHE A 29 -9.52 -4.17 7.98
CA PHE A 29 -8.13 -4.48 7.66
C PHE A 29 -7.38 -4.95 8.91
N LYS A 30 -6.87 -6.20 8.90
CA LYS A 30 -6.09 -6.81 10.01
C LYS A 30 -6.76 -6.64 11.39
N GLY A 31 -8.08 -6.83 11.46
CA GLY A 31 -8.85 -6.71 12.71
C GLY A 31 -9.33 -5.29 13.04
N ILE A 32 -8.85 -4.26 12.36
CA ILE A 32 -9.40 -2.91 12.47
C ILE A 32 -10.68 -2.82 11.65
N ARG A 33 -11.83 -2.69 12.31
CA ARG A 33 -13.13 -2.64 11.63
C ARG A 33 -13.33 -1.38 10.81
N SER A 34 -12.98 -0.24 11.36
CA SER A 34 -13.02 1.05 10.68
C SER A 34 -12.03 2.00 11.34
N PHE A 35 -11.20 2.63 10.55
CA PHE A 35 -10.25 3.64 11.00
C PHE A 35 -10.03 4.66 9.89
N GLU A 36 -9.99 5.92 10.28
CA GLU A 36 -9.68 7.02 9.39
C GLU A 36 -8.72 7.98 10.08
N ILE A 37 -7.71 8.44 9.34
CA ILE A 37 -6.79 9.47 9.78
C ILE A 37 -6.66 10.54 8.70
N ASN A 38 -6.82 11.79 9.11
CA ASN A 38 -6.57 12.96 8.28
C ASN A 38 -5.21 13.54 8.67
N PHE A 39 -4.32 13.62 7.71
CA PHE A 39 -2.99 14.20 7.90
C PHE A 39 -3.06 15.70 7.65
N GLY A 40 -2.50 16.48 8.56
CA GLY A 40 -2.34 17.91 8.36
C GLY A 40 -1.25 18.24 7.34
N ASN A 41 -0.99 19.53 7.16
CA ASN A 41 0.14 19.99 6.31
C ASN A 41 1.50 19.83 6.98
N GLU A 42 1.52 19.54 8.28
CA GLU A 42 2.69 19.37 9.13
C GLU A 42 2.87 17.90 9.53
N GLU A 43 3.83 17.62 10.39
CA GLU A 43 4.07 16.27 10.91
C GLU A 43 2.86 15.77 11.70
N THR A 44 2.50 14.51 11.49
CA THR A 44 1.42 13.83 12.21
C THR A 44 1.99 12.68 13.02
N PHE A 45 1.81 12.74 14.35
CA PHE A 45 2.26 11.69 15.27
C PHE A 45 1.08 10.81 15.70
N VAL A 46 1.26 9.49 15.58
CA VAL A 46 0.27 8.49 16.01
C VAL A 46 0.74 7.81 17.28
N PHE A 47 0.07 8.10 18.39
CA PHE A 47 0.34 7.50 19.70
C PHE A 47 -0.73 6.47 20.05
N ALA A 48 -0.32 5.31 20.49
CA ALA A 48 -1.18 4.26 21.00
C ALA A 48 -0.36 3.25 21.81
N ASP A 49 -1.00 2.44 22.62
CA ASP A 49 -0.36 1.35 23.36
C ASP A 49 0.23 0.28 22.41
N ASN A 50 1.08 -0.58 22.94
CA ASN A 50 1.64 -1.68 22.16
C ASN A 50 0.52 -2.68 21.80
N GLY A 51 0.54 -3.18 20.56
CA GLY A 51 -0.45 -4.14 20.07
C GLY A 51 -1.75 -3.54 19.52
N VAL A 52 -1.99 -2.24 19.64
CA VAL A 52 -3.26 -1.58 19.19
C VAL A 52 -3.34 -1.35 17.68
N GLY A 53 -2.28 -1.67 16.92
CA GLY A 53 -2.35 -1.58 15.46
C GLY A 53 -1.61 -0.40 14.83
N LYS A 54 -0.64 0.24 15.52
CA LYS A 54 0.21 1.29 14.91
C LYS A 54 0.86 0.82 13.61
N THR A 55 1.47 -0.37 13.63
CA THR A 55 2.09 -0.98 12.44
C THR A 55 1.05 -1.30 11.37
N THR A 56 -0.18 -1.62 11.75
CA THR A 56 -1.27 -1.91 10.80
C THR A 56 -1.60 -0.72 9.92
N ILE A 57 -1.47 0.51 10.42
CA ILE A 57 -1.64 1.73 9.62
C ILE A 57 -0.60 1.79 8.50
N PHE A 58 0.65 1.49 8.83
CA PHE A 58 1.73 1.47 7.84
C PHE A 58 1.62 0.26 6.88
N ASP A 59 1.22 -0.92 7.40
CA ASP A 59 0.92 -2.09 6.56
C ASP A 59 -0.20 -1.79 5.55
N ALA A 60 -1.27 -1.11 5.99
CA ALA A 60 -2.38 -0.73 5.11
C ALA A 60 -1.91 0.17 3.97
N PHE A 61 -1.08 1.18 4.27
CA PHE A 61 -0.55 2.07 3.24
C PHE A 61 0.39 1.34 2.28
N ASN A 62 1.28 0.49 2.78
CA ASN A 62 2.14 -0.35 1.94
C ASN A 62 1.33 -1.32 1.06
N TRP A 63 0.28 -1.92 1.63
CA TRP A 63 -0.60 -2.80 0.87
C TRP A 63 -1.36 -2.05 -0.21
N LEU A 64 -1.86 -0.85 0.08
CA LEU A 64 -2.51 0.00 -0.91
C LEU A 64 -1.60 0.26 -2.10
N LEU A 65 -0.36 0.67 -1.85
CA LEU A 65 0.59 1.04 -2.91
C LEU A 65 1.16 -0.19 -3.63
N PHE A 66 1.73 -1.13 -2.89
CA PHE A 66 2.59 -2.19 -3.44
C PHE A 66 2.02 -3.62 -3.28
N GLY A 67 0.93 -3.78 -2.52
CA GLY A 67 0.38 -5.11 -2.23
C GLY A 67 1.18 -5.91 -1.21
N LYS A 68 2.00 -5.26 -0.41
CA LYS A 68 2.89 -5.86 0.58
C LYS A 68 2.67 -5.24 1.94
N ASP A 69 3.04 -5.95 3.00
CA ASP A 69 3.11 -5.37 4.34
C ASP A 69 4.38 -4.51 4.53
N SER A 70 4.55 -3.92 5.70
CA SER A 70 5.72 -3.12 6.07
C SER A 70 7.05 -3.90 6.08
N LEU A 71 6.98 -5.23 6.13
CA LEU A 71 8.14 -6.12 6.04
C LEU A 71 8.43 -6.58 4.60
N GLY A 72 7.61 -6.15 3.62
CA GLY A 72 7.75 -6.49 2.21
C GLY A 72 7.15 -7.85 1.81
N ARG A 73 6.35 -8.48 2.68
CA ARG A 73 5.69 -9.75 2.40
C ARG A 73 4.40 -9.50 1.61
N SER A 74 4.20 -10.23 0.53
CA SER A 74 2.97 -10.20 -0.27
C SER A 74 1.91 -11.17 0.26
N ASP A 75 2.34 -12.20 0.97
CA ASP A 75 1.47 -13.17 1.64
C ASP A 75 1.45 -12.86 3.15
N PHE A 76 0.42 -12.18 3.59
CA PHE A 76 0.19 -11.81 4.99
C PHE A 76 -1.31 -11.72 5.28
N GLU A 77 -1.69 -11.91 6.54
CA GLU A 77 -3.08 -11.88 6.96
C GLU A 77 -3.67 -10.47 6.86
N ILE A 78 -4.64 -10.31 5.97
CA ILE A 78 -5.43 -9.08 5.79
C ILE A 78 -6.81 -9.24 6.42
N LYS A 79 -7.36 -10.45 6.37
CA LYS A 79 -8.73 -10.73 6.76
C LYS A 79 -8.95 -10.53 8.27
N THR A 80 -10.10 -9.96 8.59
CA THR A 80 -10.53 -9.78 9.98
C THR A 80 -11.02 -11.10 10.53
N LEU A 81 -10.60 -11.40 11.76
CA LEU A 81 -11.03 -12.59 12.50
C LEU A 81 -12.16 -12.23 13.47
N ASP A 82 -13.00 -13.21 13.77
CA ASP A 82 -13.99 -13.14 14.84
C ASP A 82 -13.35 -13.37 16.23
N ALA A 83 -14.15 -13.37 17.28
CA ALA A 83 -13.70 -13.59 18.64
C ALA A 83 -13.16 -15.02 18.89
N GLN A 84 -13.42 -15.95 18.00
CA GLN A 84 -12.96 -17.33 18.03
C GLN A 84 -11.71 -17.57 17.18
N GLY A 85 -11.19 -16.50 16.52
CA GLY A 85 -10.03 -16.56 15.64
C GLY A 85 -10.32 -17.10 14.23
N SER A 86 -11.60 -17.22 13.85
CA SER A 86 -12.00 -17.64 12.50
C SER A 86 -12.19 -16.43 11.58
N ILE A 87 -11.89 -16.60 10.29
CA ILE A 87 -12.09 -15.55 9.29
C ILE A 87 -13.58 -15.25 9.17
N ILE A 88 -13.95 -13.97 9.25
CA ILE A 88 -15.32 -13.51 9.00
C ILE A 88 -15.55 -13.56 7.48
N PRO A 89 -16.45 -14.43 6.98
CA PRO A 89 -16.67 -14.59 5.55
C PRO A 89 -17.50 -13.44 4.98
N LYS A 90 -17.39 -13.24 3.66
CA LYS A 90 -18.23 -12.32 2.86
C LYS A 90 -18.18 -10.86 3.27
N ILE A 91 -17.10 -10.44 3.94
CA ILE A 91 -16.83 -9.03 4.19
C ILE A 91 -15.74 -8.55 3.24
N GLU A 92 -15.80 -7.26 2.92
CA GLU A 92 -14.77 -6.60 2.12
C GLU A 92 -13.71 -6.01 3.06
N HIS A 93 -12.46 -6.05 2.59
CA HIS A 93 -11.31 -5.47 3.28
C HIS A 93 -10.80 -4.35 2.40
N GLU A 94 -11.00 -3.11 2.81
CA GLU A 94 -10.70 -1.93 2.00
C GLU A 94 -9.62 -1.08 2.65
N VAL A 95 -8.73 -0.56 1.82
CA VAL A 95 -7.84 0.54 2.16
C VAL A 95 -7.95 1.59 1.06
N SER A 96 -8.15 2.84 1.47
CA SER A 96 -8.17 3.99 0.58
C SER A 96 -7.33 5.13 1.11
N SER A 97 -6.77 5.93 0.21
CA SER A 97 -5.98 7.11 0.57
C SER A 97 -6.21 8.24 -0.41
N THR A 98 -6.21 9.45 0.12
CA THR A 98 -6.13 10.68 -0.66
C THR A 98 -4.70 11.20 -0.59
N LEU A 99 -4.06 11.30 -1.74
CA LEU A 99 -2.72 11.85 -1.89
C LEU A 99 -2.80 13.20 -2.58
N SER A 100 -1.89 14.10 -2.25
CA SER A 100 -1.62 15.31 -3.05
C SER A 100 -0.25 15.17 -3.71
N ILE A 101 -0.23 15.22 -5.03
CA ILE A 101 0.98 15.11 -5.84
C ILE A 101 1.16 16.42 -6.58
N ASP A 102 2.17 17.20 -6.18
CA ASP A 102 2.42 18.54 -6.72
C ASP A 102 1.15 19.43 -6.71
N GLY A 103 0.33 19.29 -5.66
CA GLY A 103 -0.94 19.99 -5.50
C GLY A 103 -2.16 19.34 -6.17
N THR A 104 -1.96 18.33 -7.01
CA THR A 104 -3.07 17.58 -7.64
C THR A 104 -3.53 16.45 -6.73
N ILE A 105 -4.83 16.32 -6.55
CA ILE A 105 -5.42 15.26 -5.72
C ILE A 105 -5.49 13.96 -6.49
N LEU A 106 -5.07 12.88 -5.84
CA LEU A 106 -5.17 11.50 -6.31
C LEU A 106 -5.89 10.66 -5.26
N LEU A 107 -6.95 9.99 -5.66
CA LEU A 107 -7.68 9.02 -4.84
C LEU A 107 -7.25 7.61 -5.23
N LEU A 108 -6.75 6.86 -4.26
CA LEU A 108 -6.40 5.45 -4.40
C LEU A 108 -7.29 4.60 -3.52
N ARG A 109 -7.77 3.47 -4.06
CA ARG A 109 -8.55 2.50 -3.28
C ARG A 109 -8.25 1.09 -3.74
N ARG A 110 -8.13 0.19 -2.78
CA ARG A 110 -7.88 -1.24 -3.00
C ARG A 110 -8.78 -2.05 -2.09
N ILE A 111 -9.50 -3.02 -2.67
CA ILE A 111 -10.47 -3.85 -1.97
C ILE A 111 -10.11 -5.31 -2.18
N LEU A 112 -9.96 -6.06 -1.09
CA LEU A 112 -9.87 -7.52 -1.09
C LEU A 112 -11.23 -8.09 -0.69
N LYS A 113 -11.79 -8.96 -1.51
CA LYS A 113 -13.07 -9.64 -1.23
C LYS A 113 -13.03 -11.10 -1.65
N GLU A 114 -13.95 -11.88 -1.10
CA GLU A 114 -14.13 -13.29 -1.45
C GLU A 114 -14.92 -13.41 -2.74
N ASN A 115 -14.48 -14.31 -3.61
CA ASN A 115 -15.21 -14.70 -4.80
C ASN A 115 -16.07 -15.94 -4.50
N TRP A 116 -17.38 -15.77 -4.55
CA TRP A 116 -18.34 -16.83 -4.33
C TRP A 116 -19.06 -17.13 -5.65
N VAL A 117 -18.82 -18.32 -6.20
CA VAL A 117 -19.37 -18.72 -7.51
C VAL A 117 -20.46 -19.75 -7.31
N LYS A 118 -21.60 -19.53 -7.95
CA LYS A 118 -22.71 -20.50 -8.00
C LYS A 118 -22.59 -21.33 -9.27
N LYS A 119 -22.30 -22.62 -9.12
CA LYS A 119 -22.27 -23.56 -10.23
C LYS A 119 -23.66 -23.74 -10.81
N ARG A 120 -23.76 -23.95 -12.12
CA ARG A 120 -25.04 -24.23 -12.80
C ARG A 120 -25.71 -25.48 -12.18
N GLY A 121 -26.95 -25.31 -11.67
CA GLY A 121 -27.68 -26.38 -11.01
C GLY A 121 -27.45 -26.51 -9.49
N SER A 122 -26.55 -25.73 -8.90
CA SER A 122 -26.36 -25.69 -7.44
C SER A 122 -27.23 -24.61 -6.81
N ALA A 123 -27.83 -24.88 -5.66
CA ALA A 123 -28.52 -23.90 -4.84
C ALA A 123 -27.54 -23.03 -4.03
N ILE A 124 -26.32 -23.53 -3.77
CA ILE A 124 -25.34 -22.96 -2.84
C ILE A 124 -24.15 -22.40 -3.65
N ALA A 125 -23.70 -21.21 -3.27
CA ALA A 125 -22.44 -20.63 -3.80
C ALA A 125 -21.24 -21.24 -3.06
N GLU A 126 -20.19 -21.57 -3.79
CA GLU A 126 -18.94 -22.10 -3.27
C GLU A 126 -17.85 -21.03 -3.32
N PHE A 127 -16.97 -21.03 -2.32
CA PHE A 127 -15.81 -20.13 -2.29
C PHE A 127 -14.84 -20.51 -3.41
N ALA A 128 -14.54 -19.55 -4.29
CA ALA A 128 -13.68 -19.73 -5.46
C ALA A 128 -12.36 -18.92 -5.37
N GLY A 129 -11.99 -18.51 -4.16
CA GLY A 129 -10.78 -17.74 -3.91
C GLY A 129 -11.04 -16.26 -3.56
N ASN A 130 -10.00 -15.47 -3.55
CA ASN A 130 -10.08 -14.03 -3.27
C ASN A 130 -9.87 -13.23 -4.55
N ILE A 131 -10.53 -12.09 -4.64
CA ILE A 131 -10.38 -11.10 -5.72
C ILE A 131 -9.92 -9.79 -5.11
N THR A 132 -8.97 -9.12 -5.76
CA THR A 132 -8.57 -7.76 -5.39
C THR A 132 -9.01 -6.81 -6.49
N GLU A 133 -9.75 -5.77 -6.11
CA GLU A 133 -10.16 -4.67 -6.98
C GLU A 133 -9.29 -3.44 -6.70
N TYR A 134 -9.04 -2.68 -7.77
CA TYR A 134 -8.18 -1.51 -7.75
C TYR A 134 -8.92 -0.33 -8.35
N TYR A 135 -8.80 0.83 -7.70
CA TYR A 135 -9.43 2.07 -8.17
C TYR A 135 -8.40 3.19 -8.19
N TRP A 136 -8.44 3.97 -9.26
CA TRP A 136 -7.65 5.16 -9.48
C TRP A 136 -8.60 6.33 -9.74
N ASN A 137 -8.66 7.32 -8.85
CA ASN A 137 -9.67 8.40 -8.88
C ASN A 137 -11.10 7.86 -9.02
N ASP A 138 -11.45 6.87 -8.19
CA ASP A 138 -12.74 6.15 -8.19
C ASP A 138 -13.09 5.38 -9.48
N VAL A 139 -12.19 5.36 -10.46
CA VAL A 139 -12.34 4.54 -11.67
C VAL A 139 -11.72 3.16 -11.42
N PRO A 140 -12.46 2.04 -11.66
CA PRO A 140 -11.89 0.72 -11.56
C PRO A 140 -10.83 0.50 -12.65
N VAL A 141 -9.67 -0.01 -12.25
CA VAL A 141 -8.54 -0.29 -13.16
C VAL A 141 -8.02 -1.71 -12.97
N GLN A 142 -7.35 -2.22 -14.00
CA GLN A 142 -6.71 -3.53 -13.91
C GLN A 142 -5.48 -3.49 -13.01
N GLN A 143 -5.16 -4.62 -12.35
CA GLN A 143 -3.99 -4.72 -11.47
C GLN A 143 -2.69 -4.23 -12.13
N LYS A 144 -2.43 -4.63 -13.38
CA LYS A 144 -1.22 -4.24 -14.10
C LYS A 144 -1.14 -2.73 -14.33
N GLU A 145 -2.27 -2.12 -14.67
CA GLU A 145 -2.37 -0.67 -14.88
C GLU A 145 -2.14 0.07 -13.56
N TYR A 146 -2.80 -0.37 -12.48
CA TYR A 146 -2.61 0.20 -11.16
C TYR A 146 -1.15 0.16 -10.73
N GLN A 147 -0.49 -1.01 -10.84
CA GLN A 147 0.92 -1.18 -10.50
C GLN A 147 1.84 -0.31 -11.36
N SER A 148 1.56 -0.20 -12.66
CA SER A 148 2.32 0.67 -13.57
C SER A 148 2.19 2.15 -13.16
N ASN A 149 0.98 2.59 -12.84
CA ASN A 149 0.72 3.96 -12.40
C ASN A 149 1.42 4.27 -11.06
N ILE A 150 1.36 3.34 -10.10
CA ILE A 150 2.10 3.47 -8.82
C ILE A 150 3.61 3.54 -9.07
N SER A 151 4.18 2.68 -9.92
CA SER A 151 5.63 2.67 -10.18
C SER A 151 6.13 3.94 -10.89
N GLN A 152 5.29 4.59 -11.71
CA GLN A 152 5.59 5.91 -12.30
C GLN A 152 5.51 7.05 -11.28
N LEU A 153 4.70 6.86 -10.25
CA LEU A 153 4.51 7.83 -9.19
C LEU A 153 5.61 7.73 -8.13
N LEU A 154 5.90 6.52 -7.69
CA LEU A 154 6.77 6.25 -6.56
C LEU A 154 7.51 4.91 -6.74
N ASP A 155 8.83 4.95 -6.73
CA ASP A 155 9.65 3.75 -6.72
C ASP A 155 9.59 3.05 -5.34
N GLU A 156 9.30 1.73 -5.35
CA GLU A 156 9.16 0.95 -4.11
C GLU A 156 10.44 0.91 -3.28
N GLN A 157 11.62 0.87 -3.92
CA GLN A 157 12.90 0.81 -3.21
C GLN A 157 13.21 2.14 -2.54
N ILE A 158 12.99 3.25 -3.26
CA ILE A 158 13.15 4.59 -2.70
C ILE A 158 12.16 4.78 -1.54
N PHE A 159 10.90 4.40 -1.71
CA PHE A 159 9.92 4.48 -0.63
C PHE A 159 10.37 3.73 0.63
N LYS A 160 10.86 2.48 0.47
CA LYS A 160 11.39 1.70 1.59
C LYS A 160 12.59 2.37 2.26
N LEU A 161 13.49 2.96 1.47
CA LEU A 161 14.67 3.64 2.03
C LEU A 161 14.31 4.84 2.90
N ILE A 162 13.28 5.60 2.54
CA ILE A 162 12.87 6.79 3.30
C ILE A 162 11.91 6.48 4.46
N THR A 163 11.20 5.36 4.42
CA THR A 163 10.18 5.02 5.42
C THR A 163 10.61 3.95 6.42
N SER A 164 11.69 3.21 6.14
CA SER A 164 12.20 2.16 7.02
C SER A 164 13.61 2.45 7.49
N THR A 165 13.79 2.61 8.80
CA THR A 165 15.09 2.87 9.44
C THR A 165 16.11 1.75 9.22
N SER A 166 15.64 0.51 8.96
CA SER A 166 16.51 -0.65 8.72
C SER A 166 16.76 -0.91 7.23
N ALA A 167 16.02 -0.29 6.32
CA ALA A 167 16.10 -0.60 4.89
C ALA A 167 17.52 -0.40 4.32
N PHE A 168 18.15 0.73 4.64
CA PHE A 168 19.51 1.01 4.20
C PHE A 168 20.52 0.00 4.78
N ASN A 169 20.39 -0.37 6.03
CA ASN A 169 21.30 -1.32 6.70
C ASN A 169 21.15 -2.75 6.15
N ASN A 170 19.97 -3.12 5.65
CA ASN A 170 19.69 -4.43 5.06
C ASN A 170 20.18 -4.56 3.61
N LEU A 171 20.59 -3.47 2.97
CA LEU A 171 21.20 -3.51 1.65
C LEU A 171 22.61 -4.13 1.73
N ASP A 172 23.03 -4.79 0.65
CA ASP A 172 24.42 -5.23 0.53
C ASP A 172 25.38 -4.02 0.48
N TRP A 173 26.67 -4.27 0.75
CA TRP A 173 27.65 -3.20 0.84
C TRP A 173 27.85 -2.44 -0.47
N LYS A 174 27.67 -3.10 -1.65
CA LYS A 174 27.80 -2.48 -2.96
C LYS A 174 26.65 -1.51 -3.23
N GLN A 175 25.44 -1.92 -2.89
CA GLN A 175 24.25 -1.08 -3.00
C GLN A 175 24.34 0.14 -2.07
N ARG A 176 24.73 -0.06 -0.79
CA ARG A 176 24.95 1.06 0.15
C ARG A 176 25.98 2.03 -0.36
N ARG A 177 27.14 1.52 -0.87
CA ARG A 177 28.17 2.35 -1.45
C ARG A 177 27.69 3.12 -2.67
N CYS A 178 26.92 2.48 -3.56
CA CYS A 178 26.36 3.13 -4.75
C CYS A 178 25.47 4.31 -4.35
N ILE A 179 24.55 4.12 -3.39
CA ILE A 179 23.67 5.18 -2.90
C ILE A 179 24.49 6.33 -2.32
N LEU A 180 25.44 6.05 -1.41
CA LEU A 180 26.27 7.09 -0.78
C LEU A 180 27.17 7.83 -1.77
N SER A 181 27.60 7.19 -2.84
CA SER A 181 28.46 7.85 -3.86
C SER A 181 27.65 8.62 -4.91
N SER A 182 26.31 8.47 -4.94
CA SER A 182 25.42 9.22 -5.84
C SER A 182 24.80 10.46 -5.20
N MET A 183 25.00 10.65 -3.90
CA MET A 183 24.58 11.84 -3.13
C MET A 183 25.67 12.92 -3.20
#